data_1c0ada22b2fe63c1a525ce191970a74d
#
_entry.id   1c0ada22b2fe63c1a525ce191970a74d
#
_cell.length_a   1.000
_cell.length_b   1.000
_cell.length_c   1.000
_cell.angle_alpha   90.00
_cell.angle_beta   90.00
_cell.angle_gamma   90.00
#
_symmetry.space_group_name_H-M   'P 1'
#
loop_
_entity.id
_entity.type
_entity.pdbx_description
1 polymer ?
#
loop_
_entity_poly.entity_id
_entity_poly.type
_entity_poly.pdbx_seq_one_letter_code
_entity_poly.pdbx_strand_id
1 'polypeptide(L)'
;EALVKKISHKYSNVKYLPFGFKFGGAAKNFYRLIKEVDFELFDFVSLSDQDDIWYPNKLITAVNKINTGYDFYSSNVVAFWKNGKRIIINKAQKQLPYDYFFEAAGPGCTYVFKSFQAIKLKEFIISNYKSVSEIALHDWLIYAFARNYNYKWYIDEWPSMDYRQHENNQVGANVTIYGVIKRVRLVRQKWYRNEIIKIAKLLQVSNNHFISKCLQERYLSNFYMIMNMHKIRRRRRDRVMLFLLCVINWF
;
A
#
# COMPACT_ATOMS: atom_id res chain seq x y z
N GLU A 1 17.62 7.89 15.31
CA GLU A 1 17.70 9.36 15.12
C GLU A 1 19.15 9.81 15.00
N ALA A 2 20.04 9.51 15.97
CA ALA A 2 21.44 9.92 15.94
C ALA A 2 22.17 9.52 14.63
N LEU A 3 21.95 8.29 14.14
CA LEU A 3 22.53 7.82 12.89
C LEU A 3 22.07 8.64 11.68
N VAL A 4 20.76 8.94 11.58
CA VAL A 4 20.21 9.71 10.45
C VAL A 4 20.74 11.14 10.48
N LYS A 5 20.83 11.77 11.66
CA LYS A 5 21.45 13.09 11.83
C LYS A 5 22.91 13.08 11.37
N LYS A 6 23.71 12.07 11.79
CA LYS A 6 25.09 11.92 11.35
C LYS A 6 25.21 11.80 9.82
N ILE A 7 24.32 11.03 9.20
CA ILE A 7 24.29 10.85 7.74
C ILE A 7 23.91 12.16 7.04
N SER A 8 22.90 12.88 7.53
CA SER A 8 22.47 14.17 6.95
C SER A 8 23.52 15.26 7.07
N HIS A 9 24.39 15.22 8.09
CA HIS A 9 25.56 16.11 8.18
C HIS A 9 26.68 15.75 7.20
N LYS A 10 26.78 14.46 6.85
CA LYS A 10 27.84 13.97 5.94
C LYS A 10 27.49 14.15 4.45
N TYR A 11 26.20 14.06 4.11
CA TYR A 11 25.72 14.06 2.72
C TYR A 11 24.69 15.18 2.52
N SER A 12 24.99 16.15 1.66
CA SER A 12 24.15 17.33 1.39
C SER A 12 22.79 16.98 0.76
N ASN A 13 22.72 15.84 0.07
CA ASN A 13 21.48 15.32 -0.52
C ASN A 13 20.61 14.53 0.46
N VAL A 14 21.03 14.36 1.72
CA VAL A 14 20.24 13.71 2.77
C VAL A 14 19.69 14.77 3.71
N LYS A 15 18.36 14.92 3.75
CA LYS A 15 17.68 15.82 4.67
C LYS A 15 17.06 15.04 5.82
N TYR A 16 17.40 15.38 7.05
CA TYR A 16 16.73 14.88 8.25
C TYR A 16 15.55 15.78 8.61
N LEU A 17 14.37 15.18 8.65
CA LEU A 17 13.16 15.87 9.16
C LEU A 17 12.92 15.42 10.60
N PRO A 18 13.14 16.32 11.60
CA PRO A 18 12.96 15.96 13.00
C PRO A 18 11.49 15.62 13.28
N PHE A 19 11.26 14.58 14.08
CA PHE A 19 9.89 14.27 14.51
C PHE A 19 9.63 14.84 15.90
N GLY A 20 8.52 15.58 16.04
CA GLY A 20 8.13 16.17 17.33
C GLY A 20 7.44 15.18 18.26
N PHE A 21 6.86 14.08 17.71
CA PHE A 21 6.17 13.05 18.46
C PHE A 21 6.14 11.72 17.68
N LYS A 22 5.92 10.62 18.40
CA LYS A 22 5.86 9.28 17.80
C LYS A 22 4.53 9.07 17.06
N PHE A 23 4.60 8.85 15.75
CA PHE A 23 3.40 8.67 14.89
C PHE A 23 2.66 7.35 15.10
N GLY A 24 3.29 6.34 15.68
CA GLY A 24 2.67 5.06 16.02
C GLY A 24 2.49 4.07 14.85
N GLY A 25 2.97 4.39 13.64
CA GLY A 25 2.91 3.48 12.50
C GLY A 25 3.52 4.07 11.23
N ALA A 26 3.89 3.20 10.28
CA ALA A 26 4.54 3.58 9.03
C ALA A 26 3.67 4.53 8.21
N ALA A 27 2.37 4.26 8.07
CA ALA A 27 1.47 5.05 7.24
C ALA A 27 1.45 6.54 7.63
N LYS A 28 1.27 6.84 8.91
CA LYS A 28 1.26 8.24 9.39
C LYS A 28 2.59 8.95 9.16
N ASN A 29 3.71 8.23 9.28
CA ASN A 29 5.02 8.79 8.98
C ASN A 29 5.17 9.08 7.48
N PHE A 30 4.74 8.18 6.59
CA PHE A 30 4.75 8.43 5.15
C PHE A 30 3.81 9.59 4.76
N TYR A 31 2.63 9.70 5.34
CA TYR A 31 1.73 10.85 5.08
C TYR A 31 2.36 12.18 5.50
N ARG A 32 3.04 12.20 6.64
CA ARG A 32 3.81 13.36 7.08
C ARG A 32 4.94 13.68 6.09
N LEU A 33 5.76 12.70 5.71
CA LEU A 33 6.86 12.90 4.78
C LEU A 33 6.36 13.46 3.43
N ILE A 34 5.30 12.87 2.88
CA ILE A 34 4.71 13.35 1.62
C ILE A 34 4.19 14.79 1.76
N LYS A 35 3.62 15.15 2.91
CA LYS A 35 3.15 16.51 3.18
C LYS A 35 4.29 17.53 3.26
N GLU A 36 5.42 17.17 3.86
CA GLU A 36 6.51 18.10 4.17
C GLU A 36 7.57 18.22 3.06
N VAL A 37 7.76 17.17 2.24
CA VAL A 37 8.78 17.18 1.20
C VAL A 37 8.34 18.06 0.02
N ASP A 38 9.28 18.82 -0.53
CA ASP A 38 9.12 19.51 -1.82
C ASP A 38 9.52 18.54 -2.95
N PHE A 39 8.61 18.31 -3.89
CA PHE A 39 8.81 17.40 -5.02
C PHE A 39 9.15 18.11 -6.34
N GLU A 40 9.09 19.44 -6.39
CA GLU A 40 9.25 20.21 -7.64
C GLU A 40 10.66 20.07 -8.24
N LEU A 41 11.65 19.79 -7.40
CA LEU A 41 13.06 19.66 -7.81
C LEU A 41 13.42 18.25 -8.37
N PHE A 42 12.48 17.34 -8.45
CA PHE A 42 12.74 15.95 -8.80
C PHE A 42 11.83 15.48 -9.93
N ASP A 43 12.30 14.53 -10.74
CA ASP A 43 11.49 13.90 -11.79
C ASP A 43 10.66 12.74 -11.23
N PHE A 44 11.21 12.02 -10.24
CA PHE A 44 10.61 10.82 -9.66
C PHE A 44 10.73 10.79 -8.13
N VAL A 45 9.78 10.13 -7.51
CA VAL A 45 9.73 9.88 -6.07
C VAL A 45 9.68 8.39 -5.83
N SER A 46 10.49 7.90 -4.89
CA SER A 46 10.45 6.51 -4.42
C SER A 46 10.25 6.45 -2.91
N LEU A 47 9.42 5.53 -2.45
CA LEU A 47 9.26 5.26 -1.03
C LEU A 47 10.26 4.19 -0.58
N SER A 48 10.74 4.29 0.66
CA SER A 48 11.70 3.35 1.24
C SER A 48 11.36 3.06 2.70
N ASP A 49 11.35 1.80 3.06
CA ASP A 49 11.43 1.38 4.46
C ASP A 49 12.91 1.29 4.89
N GLN A 50 13.19 1.47 6.17
CA GLN A 50 14.55 1.62 6.70
C GLN A 50 15.34 0.31 6.78
N ASP A 51 14.71 -0.84 6.61
CA ASP A 51 15.28 -2.17 6.89
C ASP A 51 15.33 -3.08 5.65
N ASP A 52 14.90 -2.60 4.50
CA ASP A 52 14.90 -3.34 3.24
C ASP A 52 16.22 -3.17 2.45
N ILE A 53 16.52 -4.13 1.59
CA ILE A 53 17.71 -4.12 0.75
C ILE A 53 17.28 -3.95 -0.72
N TRP A 54 17.50 -2.77 -1.28
CA TRP A 54 17.19 -2.49 -2.67
C TRP A 54 18.20 -3.15 -3.61
N TYR A 55 17.70 -3.73 -4.69
CA TYR A 55 18.60 -4.18 -5.75
C TYR A 55 19.16 -2.99 -6.54
N PRO A 56 20.40 -3.07 -7.04
CA PRO A 56 21.07 -1.94 -7.73
C PRO A 56 20.23 -1.34 -8.85
N ASN A 57 19.49 -2.16 -9.58
CA ASN A 57 18.70 -1.74 -10.74
C ASN A 57 17.26 -1.31 -10.41
N LYS A 58 16.88 -1.25 -9.13
CA LYS A 58 15.50 -0.95 -8.73
C LYS A 58 14.97 0.33 -9.36
N LEU A 59 15.68 1.44 -9.20
CA LEU A 59 15.19 2.74 -9.65
C LEU A 59 15.21 2.84 -11.18
N ILE A 60 16.29 2.43 -11.83
CA ILE A 60 16.38 2.51 -13.29
C ILE A 60 15.33 1.63 -13.98
N THR A 61 15.06 0.44 -13.45
CA THR A 61 14.01 -0.44 -13.96
C THR A 61 12.64 0.23 -13.83
N ALA A 62 12.34 0.82 -12.67
CA ALA A 62 11.07 1.52 -12.44
C ALA A 62 10.91 2.72 -13.37
N VAL A 63 11.93 3.57 -13.52
CA VAL A 63 11.93 4.75 -14.38
C VAL A 63 11.73 4.35 -15.84
N ASN A 64 12.44 3.34 -16.32
CA ASN A 64 12.29 2.84 -17.69
C ASN A 64 10.84 2.37 -17.95
N LYS A 65 10.21 1.68 -16.99
CA LYS A 65 8.81 1.26 -17.11
C LYS A 65 7.83 2.44 -17.10
N ILE A 66 8.03 3.40 -16.20
CA ILE A 66 7.21 4.61 -16.14
C ILE A 66 7.28 5.38 -17.47
N ASN A 67 8.46 5.48 -18.07
CA ASN A 67 8.68 6.18 -19.33
C ASN A 67 7.98 5.50 -20.54
N THR A 68 7.53 4.24 -20.42
CA THR A 68 6.68 3.60 -21.43
C THR A 68 5.20 4.02 -21.36
N GLY A 69 4.86 5.04 -20.59
CA GLY A 69 3.51 5.63 -20.54
C GLY A 69 2.73 5.32 -19.26
N TYR A 70 3.43 4.96 -18.17
CA TYR A 70 2.86 4.80 -16.85
C TYR A 70 3.16 6.03 -15.97
N ASP A 71 2.42 6.16 -14.86
CA ASP A 71 2.56 7.23 -13.88
C ASP A 71 3.14 6.72 -12.57
N PHE A 72 2.79 5.49 -12.21
CA PHE A 72 3.19 4.79 -11.00
C PHE A 72 3.76 3.41 -11.34
N TYR A 73 4.68 2.97 -10.50
CA TYR A 73 5.31 1.66 -10.54
C TYR A 73 5.32 1.00 -9.17
N SER A 74 5.14 -0.30 -9.16
CA SER A 74 5.45 -1.18 -8.03
C SER A 74 5.98 -2.51 -8.55
N SER A 75 6.51 -3.34 -7.66
CA SER A 75 7.09 -4.63 -8.06
C SER A 75 6.80 -5.73 -7.05
N ASN A 76 7.08 -6.97 -7.45
CA ASN A 76 7.27 -8.07 -6.53
C ASN A 76 8.45 -7.79 -5.58
N VAL A 77 8.53 -8.53 -4.49
CA VAL A 77 9.66 -8.51 -3.54
C VAL A 77 10.06 -9.93 -3.15
N VAL A 78 11.29 -10.10 -2.72
CA VAL A 78 11.75 -11.34 -2.06
C VAL A 78 11.69 -11.12 -0.55
N ALA A 79 10.68 -11.69 0.10
CA ALA A 79 10.63 -11.71 1.57
C ALA A 79 11.74 -12.60 2.10
N PHE A 80 12.52 -12.11 3.08
CA PHE A 80 13.58 -12.87 3.71
C PHE A 80 13.56 -12.78 5.24
N TRP A 81 13.98 -13.85 5.88
CA TRP A 81 14.00 -14.01 7.35
C TRP A 81 15.43 -14.23 7.86
N LYS A 82 15.63 -14.00 9.14
CA LYS A 82 16.93 -14.23 9.81
C LYS A 82 17.44 -15.66 9.69
N ASN A 83 16.55 -16.64 9.52
CA ASN A 83 16.89 -18.06 9.36
C ASN A 83 17.27 -18.44 7.91
N GLY A 84 17.47 -17.47 7.03
CA GLY A 84 17.84 -17.72 5.64
C GLY A 84 16.68 -18.05 4.69
N LYS A 85 15.45 -18.21 5.19
CA LYS A 85 14.27 -18.45 4.34
C LYS A 85 14.03 -17.26 3.43
N ARG A 86 13.74 -17.54 2.14
CA ARG A 86 13.42 -16.53 1.12
C ARG A 86 12.20 -16.97 0.31
N ILE A 87 11.25 -16.06 0.09
CA ILE A 87 10.02 -16.35 -0.66
C ILE A 87 9.65 -15.14 -1.50
N ILE A 88 9.36 -15.33 -2.79
CA ILE A 88 8.83 -14.26 -3.65
C ILE A 88 7.38 -13.97 -3.24
N ILE A 89 7.11 -12.71 -2.90
CA ILE A 89 5.75 -12.18 -2.74
C ILE A 89 5.31 -11.64 -4.09
N ASN A 90 4.55 -12.47 -4.81
CA ASN A 90 4.04 -12.08 -6.12
C ASN A 90 2.77 -11.23 -5.97
N LYS A 91 2.82 -9.99 -6.50
CA LYS A 91 1.71 -9.02 -6.57
C LYS A 91 1.37 -8.61 -8.00
N ALA A 92 2.16 -9.04 -8.97
CA ALA A 92 2.06 -8.66 -10.38
C ALA A 92 0.96 -9.44 -11.15
N GLN A 93 -0.21 -9.61 -10.53
CA GLN A 93 -1.37 -10.12 -11.25
C GLN A 93 -2.05 -8.97 -12.03
N LYS A 94 -2.76 -9.34 -13.10
CA LYS A 94 -3.56 -8.38 -13.88
C LYS A 94 -4.47 -7.55 -12.99
N GLN A 95 -4.40 -6.24 -13.14
CA GLN A 95 -5.27 -5.30 -12.42
C GLN A 95 -6.73 -5.50 -12.82
N LEU A 96 -7.63 -5.28 -11.85
CA LEU A 96 -9.07 -5.47 -12.01
C LEU A 96 -9.80 -4.14 -11.84
N PRO A 97 -11.06 -4.04 -12.28
CA PRO A 97 -11.79 -2.76 -12.24
C PRO A 97 -11.88 -2.11 -10.85
N TYR A 98 -11.96 -2.91 -9.78
CA TYR A 98 -12.17 -2.42 -8.42
C TYR A 98 -11.17 -2.97 -7.40
N ASP A 99 -10.06 -3.59 -7.85
CA ASP A 99 -9.07 -4.20 -6.94
C ASP A 99 -8.47 -3.19 -5.96
N TYR A 100 -8.29 -1.95 -6.40
CA TYR A 100 -7.67 -0.89 -5.61
C TYR A 100 -8.46 -0.47 -4.36
N PHE A 101 -9.75 -0.79 -4.27
CA PHE A 101 -10.51 -0.65 -3.03
C PHE A 101 -10.29 -1.81 -2.06
N PHE A 102 -9.79 -2.94 -2.52
CA PHE A 102 -9.72 -4.17 -1.75
C PHE A 102 -8.30 -4.68 -1.52
N GLU A 103 -7.30 -4.12 -2.18
CA GLU A 103 -5.90 -4.49 -1.99
C GLU A 103 -4.94 -3.40 -2.54
N ALA A 104 -3.70 -3.38 -2.00
CA ALA A 104 -2.62 -2.55 -2.50
C ALA A 104 -1.97 -3.16 -3.75
N ALA A 105 -1.23 -2.36 -4.53
CA ALA A 105 -0.45 -2.84 -5.67
C ALA A 105 0.72 -3.76 -5.24
N GLY A 106 1.20 -3.58 -4.03
CA GLY A 106 2.31 -4.31 -3.43
C GLY A 106 2.81 -3.58 -2.19
N PRO A 107 3.94 -3.96 -1.59
CA PRO A 107 4.53 -3.21 -0.49
C PRO A 107 4.90 -1.78 -0.91
N GLY A 108 4.58 -0.80 -0.07
CA GLY A 108 4.82 0.63 -0.35
C GLY A 108 6.27 0.96 -0.66
N CYS A 109 7.21 0.26 -0.03
CA CYS A 109 8.65 0.41 -0.29
C CYS A 109 9.09 0.07 -1.73
N THR A 110 8.21 -0.52 -2.55
CA THR A 110 8.46 -0.74 -3.99
C THR A 110 8.01 0.41 -4.87
N TYR A 111 7.24 1.36 -4.33
CA TYR A 111 6.58 2.39 -5.13
C TYR A 111 7.57 3.42 -5.66
N VAL A 112 7.46 3.66 -6.96
CA VAL A 112 8.11 4.74 -7.68
C VAL A 112 7.06 5.43 -8.55
N PHE A 113 7.05 6.76 -8.58
CA PHE A 113 6.09 7.53 -9.37
C PHE A 113 6.67 8.89 -9.76
N LYS A 114 6.09 9.51 -10.77
CA LYS A 114 6.51 10.83 -11.26
C LYS A 114 6.24 11.91 -10.21
N SER A 115 7.08 12.92 -10.14
CA SER A 115 6.93 14.03 -9.19
C SER A 115 5.64 14.80 -9.38
N PHE A 116 5.15 14.95 -10.60
CA PHE A 116 3.83 15.54 -10.85
C PHE A 116 2.71 14.81 -10.08
N GLN A 117 2.71 13.47 -10.09
CA GLN A 117 1.75 12.68 -9.33
C GLN A 117 1.99 12.75 -7.82
N ALA A 118 3.25 12.90 -7.39
CA ALA A 118 3.59 13.13 -5.99
C ALA A 118 3.03 14.46 -5.47
N ILE A 119 3.10 15.52 -6.28
CA ILE A 119 2.51 16.83 -5.97
C ILE A 119 0.99 16.71 -5.83
N LYS A 120 0.33 16.04 -6.78
CA LYS A 120 -1.13 15.79 -6.70
C LYS A 120 -1.54 14.96 -5.49
N LEU A 121 -0.77 13.94 -5.15
CA LEU A 121 -0.97 13.14 -3.94
C LEU A 121 -0.76 13.98 -2.67
N LYS A 122 0.26 14.86 -2.65
CA LYS A 122 0.53 15.79 -1.54
C LYS A 122 -0.64 16.75 -1.33
N GLU A 123 -1.14 17.40 -2.40
CA GLU A 123 -2.31 18.28 -2.36
C GLU A 123 -3.53 17.54 -1.78
N PHE A 124 -3.79 16.32 -2.25
CA PHE A 124 -4.87 15.49 -1.76
C PHE A 124 -4.72 15.13 -0.27
N ILE A 125 -3.52 14.75 0.17
CA ILE A 125 -3.22 14.44 1.57
C ILE A 125 -3.41 15.67 2.46
N ILE A 126 -2.93 16.84 2.03
CA ILE A 126 -3.05 18.09 2.80
C ILE A 126 -4.53 18.46 2.97
N SER A 127 -5.29 18.47 1.87
CA SER A 127 -6.71 18.85 1.87
C SER A 127 -7.58 17.89 2.71
N ASN A 128 -7.13 16.65 2.91
CA ASN A 128 -7.89 15.61 3.60
C ASN A 128 -7.15 15.03 4.82
N TYR A 129 -6.21 15.76 5.41
CA TYR A 129 -5.22 15.20 6.34
C TYR A 129 -5.84 14.44 7.53
N LYS A 130 -6.94 14.95 8.08
CA LYS A 130 -7.66 14.28 9.19
C LYS A 130 -8.11 12.89 8.79
N SER A 131 -8.80 12.74 7.67
CA SER A 131 -9.32 11.44 7.19
C SER A 131 -8.19 10.52 6.71
N VAL A 132 -7.17 11.07 6.04
CA VAL A 132 -5.98 10.32 5.60
C VAL A 132 -5.24 9.71 6.79
N SER A 133 -5.10 10.46 7.89
CA SER A 133 -4.40 9.98 9.10
C SER A 133 -5.09 8.82 9.82
N GLU A 134 -6.36 8.54 9.50
CA GLU A 134 -7.13 7.40 9.99
C GLU A 134 -6.92 6.11 9.19
N ILE A 135 -6.33 6.21 7.99
CA ILE A 135 -6.06 5.04 7.12
C ILE A 135 -4.75 4.40 7.55
N ALA A 136 -4.82 3.12 7.85
CA ALA A 136 -3.72 2.39 8.47
C ALA A 136 -2.60 2.01 7.48
N LEU A 137 -2.87 1.93 6.18
CA LEU A 137 -1.94 1.46 5.15
C LEU A 137 -1.75 2.52 4.05
N HIS A 138 -0.58 3.15 4.03
CA HIS A 138 -0.24 4.19 3.05
C HIS A 138 -0.13 3.63 1.62
N ASP A 139 0.40 2.42 1.47
CA ASP A 139 0.51 1.74 0.18
C ASP A 139 -0.86 1.51 -0.45
N TRP A 140 -1.83 1.08 0.36
CA TRP A 140 -3.18 0.89 -0.13
C TRP A 140 -3.85 2.22 -0.52
N LEU A 141 -3.72 3.26 0.30
CA LEU A 141 -4.28 4.58 -0.03
C LEU A 141 -3.66 5.17 -1.30
N ILE A 142 -2.33 5.08 -1.46
CA ILE A 142 -1.65 5.62 -2.65
C ILE A 142 -2.11 4.89 -3.92
N TYR A 143 -2.24 3.55 -3.86
CA TYR A 143 -2.76 2.78 -4.99
C TYR A 143 -4.21 3.15 -5.31
N ALA A 144 -5.06 3.24 -4.28
CA ALA A 144 -6.46 3.61 -4.42
C ALA A 144 -6.61 5.03 -5.01
N PHE A 145 -5.83 6.00 -4.52
CA PHE A 145 -5.75 7.34 -5.07
C PHE A 145 -5.39 7.30 -6.57
N ALA A 146 -4.28 6.68 -6.91
CA ALA A 146 -3.80 6.65 -8.28
C ALA A 146 -4.85 6.06 -9.24
N ARG A 147 -5.45 4.92 -8.88
CA ARG A 147 -6.44 4.24 -9.70
C ARG A 147 -7.76 5.01 -9.80
N ASN A 148 -8.18 5.68 -8.73
CA ASN A 148 -9.40 6.50 -8.70
C ASN A 148 -9.29 7.74 -9.59
N TYR A 149 -8.09 8.32 -9.69
CA TYR A 149 -7.82 9.46 -10.57
C TYR A 149 -7.33 9.05 -11.97
N ASN A 150 -7.53 7.77 -12.35
CA ASN A 150 -7.19 7.20 -13.66
C ASN A 150 -5.70 7.27 -14.03
N TYR A 151 -4.80 7.39 -13.07
CA TYR A 151 -3.37 7.25 -13.30
C TYR A 151 -3.02 5.81 -13.66
N LYS A 152 -2.11 5.63 -14.59
CA LYS A 152 -1.66 4.34 -15.06
C LYS A 152 -0.62 3.76 -14.11
N TRP A 153 -0.90 2.60 -13.57
CA TRP A 153 -0.03 1.87 -12.64
C TRP A 153 0.56 0.63 -13.30
N TYR A 154 1.88 0.46 -13.20
CA TYR A 154 2.56 -0.77 -13.61
C TYR A 154 2.95 -1.59 -12.37
N ILE A 155 2.64 -2.89 -12.36
CA ILE A 155 3.05 -3.82 -11.30
C ILE A 155 3.99 -4.84 -11.94
N ASP A 156 5.27 -4.76 -11.61
CA ASP A 156 6.33 -5.56 -12.21
C ASP A 156 6.42 -6.95 -11.57
N GLU A 157 6.64 -7.98 -12.40
CA GLU A 157 6.91 -9.33 -11.95
C GLU A 157 8.34 -9.48 -11.40
N TRP A 158 9.26 -8.62 -11.84
CA TRP A 158 10.63 -8.62 -11.34
C TRP A 158 10.67 -8.11 -9.89
N PRO A 159 11.26 -8.89 -8.94
CA PRO A 159 11.39 -8.42 -7.57
C PRO A 159 12.50 -7.37 -7.48
N SER A 160 12.18 -6.18 -7.02
CA SER A 160 13.13 -5.05 -6.99
C SER A 160 13.98 -4.97 -5.72
N MET A 161 13.72 -5.82 -4.73
CA MET A 161 14.35 -5.74 -3.42
C MET A 161 14.17 -7.00 -2.58
N ASP A 162 15.03 -7.12 -1.58
CA ASP A 162 14.84 -8.03 -0.46
C ASP A 162 14.05 -7.32 0.63
N TYR A 163 12.87 -7.84 0.94
CA TYR A 163 11.91 -7.32 1.91
C TYR A 163 12.06 -8.05 3.24
N ARG A 164 12.59 -7.35 4.25
CA ARG A 164 12.89 -7.95 5.56
C ARG A 164 11.62 -8.33 6.31
N GLN A 165 11.63 -9.54 6.89
CA GLN A 165 10.54 -10.04 7.71
C GLN A 165 10.97 -10.11 9.18
N HIS A 166 10.21 -9.43 10.04
CA HIS A 166 10.37 -9.46 11.50
C HIS A 166 8.99 -9.35 12.18
N GLU A 167 8.95 -9.57 13.50
CA GLU A 167 7.69 -9.63 14.26
C GLU A 167 6.89 -8.32 14.25
N ASN A 168 7.58 -7.19 14.06
CA ASN A 168 6.98 -5.86 14.06
C ASN A 168 6.42 -5.40 12.70
N ASN A 169 6.51 -6.23 11.65
CA ASN A 169 5.93 -5.86 10.35
C ASN A 169 4.41 -5.68 10.48
N GLN A 170 3.88 -4.55 10.02
CA GLN A 170 2.44 -4.26 10.11
C GLN A 170 1.61 -5.26 9.30
N VAL A 171 2.07 -5.61 8.10
CA VAL A 171 1.48 -6.60 7.20
C VAL A 171 2.61 -7.48 6.68
N GLY A 172 3.14 -8.36 7.52
CA GLY A 172 4.22 -9.28 7.12
C GLY A 172 3.68 -10.58 6.52
N ALA A 173 4.57 -11.30 5.81
CA ALA A 173 4.35 -12.69 5.41
C ALA A 173 4.39 -13.67 6.62
N ASN A 174 4.11 -13.18 7.83
CA ASN A 174 4.26 -13.93 9.07
C ASN A 174 3.38 -15.18 9.11
N VAL A 175 4.03 -16.33 9.10
CA VAL A 175 3.42 -17.67 9.22
C VAL A 175 3.39 -18.13 10.70
N THR A 176 3.68 -17.25 11.64
CA THR A 176 3.67 -17.57 13.08
C THR A 176 2.24 -17.68 13.62
N ILE A 177 2.03 -18.57 14.61
CA ILE A 177 0.73 -18.73 15.29
C ILE A 177 0.24 -17.38 15.84
N TYR A 178 1.13 -16.55 16.39
CA TYR A 178 0.79 -15.21 16.87
C TYR A 178 0.29 -14.29 15.73
N GLY A 179 0.93 -14.35 14.56
CA GLY A 179 0.50 -13.62 13.36
C GLY A 179 -0.88 -14.07 12.88
N VAL A 180 -1.20 -15.36 12.98
CA VAL A 180 -2.53 -15.90 12.66
C VAL A 180 -3.58 -15.38 13.65
N ILE A 181 -3.32 -15.44 14.95
CA ILE A 181 -4.24 -14.94 16.00
C ILE A 181 -4.50 -13.44 15.81
N LYS A 182 -3.46 -12.63 15.55
CA LYS A 182 -3.59 -11.20 15.26
C LYS A 182 -4.51 -10.95 14.06
N ARG A 183 -4.34 -11.72 12.98
CA ARG A 183 -5.19 -11.60 11.77
C ARG A 183 -6.64 -12.00 12.04
N VAL A 184 -6.87 -13.10 12.75
CA VAL A 184 -8.22 -13.52 13.16
C VAL A 184 -8.90 -12.44 13.98
N ARG A 185 -8.18 -11.81 14.94
CA ARG A 185 -8.70 -10.69 15.71
C ARG A 185 -9.09 -9.49 14.84
N LEU A 186 -8.22 -9.08 13.92
CA LEU A 186 -8.48 -7.99 12.98
C LEU A 186 -9.70 -8.28 12.09
N VAL A 187 -9.83 -9.52 11.64
CA VAL A 187 -10.98 -9.96 10.84
C VAL A 187 -12.27 -9.88 11.65
N ARG A 188 -12.29 -10.42 12.88
CA ARG A 188 -13.47 -10.34 13.77
C ARG A 188 -13.86 -8.91 14.12
N GLN A 189 -12.91 -7.98 14.17
CA GLN A 189 -13.14 -6.55 14.38
C GLN A 189 -13.58 -5.83 13.09
N LYS A 190 -13.79 -6.55 11.99
CA LYS A 190 -14.12 -6.00 10.66
C LYS A 190 -13.16 -4.90 10.20
N TRP A 191 -11.90 -4.98 10.65
CA TRP A 191 -10.88 -3.99 10.35
C TRP A 191 -10.72 -3.76 8.84
N TYR A 192 -10.65 -4.85 8.08
CA TYR A 192 -10.49 -4.80 6.63
C TYR A 192 -11.65 -4.08 5.93
N ARG A 193 -12.90 -4.39 6.31
CA ARG A 193 -14.09 -3.71 5.80
C ARG A 193 -14.08 -2.22 6.16
N ASN A 194 -13.72 -1.89 7.40
CA ASN A 194 -13.64 -0.50 7.87
C ASN A 194 -12.60 0.31 7.10
N GLU A 195 -11.44 -0.26 6.76
CA GLU A 195 -10.45 0.41 5.92
C GLU A 195 -10.98 0.67 4.50
N ILE A 196 -11.69 -0.28 3.89
CA ILE A 196 -12.35 -0.07 2.58
C ILE A 196 -13.35 1.09 2.65
N ILE A 197 -14.19 1.12 3.70
CA ILE A 197 -15.19 2.19 3.89
C ILE A 197 -14.51 3.56 4.01
N LYS A 198 -13.42 3.67 4.80
CA LYS A 198 -12.66 4.91 4.96
C LYS A 198 -12.09 5.37 3.62
N ILE A 199 -11.45 4.48 2.86
CA ILE A 199 -10.87 4.78 1.55
C ILE A 199 -11.97 5.21 0.57
N ALA A 200 -13.10 4.48 0.52
CA ALA A 200 -14.20 4.80 -0.38
C ALA A 200 -14.86 6.16 -0.06
N LYS A 201 -15.02 6.49 1.22
CA LYS A 201 -15.51 7.81 1.66
C LYS A 201 -14.53 8.92 1.31
N LEU A 202 -13.24 8.72 1.59
CA LEU A 202 -12.19 9.70 1.33
C LEU A 202 -12.06 10.01 -0.17
N LEU A 203 -12.17 9.00 -1.03
CA LEU A 203 -12.12 9.16 -2.50
C LEU A 203 -13.47 9.57 -3.12
N GLN A 204 -14.50 9.84 -2.30
CA GLN A 204 -15.84 10.27 -2.70
C GLN A 204 -16.56 9.30 -3.67
N VAL A 205 -16.25 8.02 -3.58
CA VAL A 205 -16.85 6.96 -4.41
C VAL A 205 -17.90 6.13 -3.70
N SER A 206 -18.36 6.56 -2.53
CA SER A 206 -19.42 5.88 -1.77
C SER A 206 -20.71 5.74 -2.58
N ASN A 207 -20.96 6.65 -3.51
CA ASN A 207 -22.13 6.63 -4.41
C ASN A 207 -21.91 5.78 -5.67
N ASN A 208 -20.73 5.22 -5.90
CA ASN A 208 -20.52 4.26 -6.98
C ASN A 208 -21.39 3.04 -6.70
N HIS A 209 -22.28 2.70 -7.63
CA HIS A 209 -23.25 1.63 -7.50
C HIS A 209 -22.62 0.29 -7.08
N PHE A 210 -21.47 -0.07 -7.65
CA PHE A 210 -20.76 -1.29 -7.31
C PHE A 210 -20.23 -1.26 -5.87
N ILE A 211 -19.50 -0.19 -5.52
CA ILE A 211 -18.90 -0.04 -4.19
C ILE A 211 -19.97 0.07 -3.12
N SER A 212 -21.04 0.84 -3.35
CA SER A 212 -22.15 0.97 -2.40
C SER A 212 -22.77 -0.39 -2.10
N LYS A 213 -23.02 -1.22 -3.11
CA LYS A 213 -23.54 -2.58 -2.92
C LYS A 213 -22.58 -3.50 -2.15
N CYS A 214 -21.26 -3.37 -2.38
CA CYS A 214 -20.25 -4.13 -1.64
C CYS A 214 -20.17 -3.72 -0.16
N LEU A 215 -20.55 -2.48 0.17
CA LEU A 215 -20.37 -1.89 1.51
C LEU A 215 -21.67 -1.74 2.31
N GLN A 216 -22.82 -2.08 1.73
CA GLN A 216 -24.08 -2.11 2.48
C GLN A 216 -23.99 -3.07 3.67
N GLU A 217 -24.57 -2.69 4.78
CA GLU A 217 -24.64 -3.58 5.93
C GLU A 217 -25.70 -4.64 5.62
N ARG A 218 -25.32 -5.90 5.50
CA ARG A 218 -26.16 -7.11 5.57
C ARG A 218 -25.61 -8.26 4.72
N TYR A 219 -26.15 -9.44 4.90
CA TYR A 219 -25.84 -10.65 4.12
C TYR A 219 -25.91 -10.46 2.59
N LEU A 220 -26.75 -9.55 2.09
CA LEU A 220 -26.86 -9.22 0.67
C LEU A 220 -25.57 -8.64 0.09
N SER A 221 -24.81 -7.84 0.86
CA SER A 221 -23.54 -7.29 0.40
C SER A 221 -22.48 -8.39 0.28
N ASN A 222 -22.44 -9.32 1.23
CA ASN A 222 -21.52 -10.45 1.19
C ASN A 222 -21.82 -11.35 -0.02
N PHE A 223 -23.09 -11.63 -0.28
CA PHE A 223 -23.49 -12.38 -1.48
C PHE A 223 -23.11 -11.65 -2.76
N TYR A 224 -23.36 -10.35 -2.85
CA TYR A 224 -22.98 -9.53 -3.99
C TYR A 224 -21.46 -9.53 -4.23
N MET A 225 -20.67 -9.45 -3.16
CA MET A 225 -19.20 -9.55 -3.25
C MET A 225 -18.74 -10.93 -3.71
N ILE A 226 -19.34 -12.02 -3.20
CA ILE A 226 -19.05 -13.38 -3.62
C ILE A 226 -19.19 -13.52 -5.14
N MET A 227 -20.31 -13.05 -5.70
CA MET A 227 -20.55 -13.10 -7.15
C MET A 227 -19.56 -12.24 -7.97
N ASN A 228 -18.96 -11.23 -7.36
CA ASN A 228 -18.08 -10.27 -8.04
C ASN A 228 -16.61 -10.33 -7.60
N MET A 229 -16.18 -11.38 -6.92
CA MET A 229 -14.79 -11.49 -6.43
C MET A 229 -13.73 -11.39 -7.53
N HIS A 230 -14.06 -11.80 -8.75
CA HIS A 230 -13.19 -11.69 -9.91
C HIS A 230 -12.93 -10.23 -10.34
N LYS A 231 -13.70 -9.25 -9.86
CA LYS A 231 -13.54 -7.80 -10.11
C LYS A 231 -12.78 -7.07 -8.99
N ILE A 232 -12.61 -7.70 -7.81
CA ILE A 232 -12.13 -7.02 -6.61
C ILE A 232 -10.84 -7.60 -6.01
N ARG A 233 -10.48 -8.86 -6.30
CA ARG A 233 -9.25 -9.49 -5.78
C ARG A 233 -8.49 -10.17 -6.90
N ARG A 234 -7.20 -9.79 -7.07
CA ARG A 234 -6.36 -10.29 -8.15
C ARG A 234 -5.98 -11.75 -7.98
N ARG A 235 -5.49 -12.16 -6.79
CA ARG A 235 -4.98 -13.51 -6.52
C ARG A 235 -6.09 -14.48 -6.20
N ARG A 236 -6.05 -15.70 -6.78
CA ARG A 236 -7.03 -16.76 -6.51
C ARG A 236 -7.12 -17.11 -5.02
N ARG A 237 -5.97 -17.26 -4.35
CA ARG A 237 -5.91 -17.55 -2.91
C ARG A 237 -6.65 -16.49 -2.09
N ASP A 238 -6.45 -15.23 -2.42
CA ASP A 238 -7.04 -14.12 -1.68
C ASP A 238 -8.55 -14.00 -1.96
N ARG A 239 -9.02 -14.45 -3.14
CA ARG A 239 -10.46 -14.63 -3.45
C ARG A 239 -11.08 -15.69 -2.55
N VAL A 240 -10.44 -16.87 -2.43
CA VAL A 240 -10.92 -17.94 -1.56
C VAL A 240 -11.00 -17.48 -0.10
N MET A 241 -9.99 -16.78 0.40
CA MET A 241 -10.01 -16.23 1.76
C MET A 241 -11.16 -15.23 1.96
N LEU A 242 -11.36 -14.30 1.02
CA LEU A 242 -12.44 -13.33 1.10
C LEU A 242 -13.81 -14.03 0.99
N PHE A 243 -13.95 -15.05 0.14
CA PHE A 243 -15.15 -15.89 0.06
C PHE A 243 -15.50 -16.48 1.42
N LEU A 244 -14.56 -17.13 2.08
CA LEU A 244 -14.77 -17.72 3.40
C LEU A 244 -15.20 -16.65 4.42
N LEU A 245 -14.56 -15.47 4.42
CA LEU A 245 -14.96 -14.37 5.31
C LEU A 245 -16.38 -13.87 5.06
N CYS A 246 -16.81 -13.81 3.81
CA CYS A 246 -18.18 -13.42 3.45
C CYS A 246 -19.18 -14.47 3.87
N VAL A 247 -18.89 -15.78 3.71
CA VAL A 247 -19.77 -16.89 4.09
C VAL A 247 -20.00 -16.92 5.59
N ILE A 248 -18.94 -16.76 6.40
CA ILE A 248 -19.06 -16.74 7.87
C ILE A 248 -19.48 -15.37 8.44
N ASN A 249 -19.80 -14.42 7.57
CA ASN A 249 -20.20 -13.05 7.93
C ASN A 249 -19.17 -12.30 8.82
N TRP A 250 -17.90 -12.53 8.56
CA TRP A 250 -16.78 -11.83 9.23
C TRP A 250 -16.20 -10.69 8.39
N PHE A 251 -16.77 -10.42 7.25
CA PHE A 251 -16.45 -9.27 6.40
C PHE A 251 -17.35 -8.06 6.70
#